data_4ab4bdded85d27a46957c6974dce3207
#
_entry.id   4ab4bdded85d27a46957c6974dce3207
#
_cell.length_a   1.000
_cell.length_b   1.000
_cell.length_c   1.000
_cell.angle_alpha   90.00
_cell.angle_beta   90.00
_cell.angle_gamma   90.00
#
_symmetry.space_group_name_H-M   'P 1'
#
loop_
_entity.id
_entity.type
_entity.pdbx_description
1 polymer ?
#
loop_
_entity_poly.entity_id
_entity_poly.type
_entity_poly.pdbx_seq_one_letter_code
_entity_poly.pdbx_strand_id
1 'polypeptide(L)'
;MGFWNDATQQAILDTTIAIGGAGGAGYMIGLELARIGVQRFDIADPEVFEDVNSNRVFGVRDQTIGLNKAEVFRDDILAINPEAEVRVYTDGITRDNVAEFMSRADLVLDATELNMPDLGTMVCREARRRGIPVLNVEYVGHGAQVTVFDPTRRFTFERMMGLDENAPLDAIATQTISSSRFLSYIPKYGDLRTLMAIREGAPLPSNMIGAGTAAQLGVAEAVKLIRRRVGEKHASPTFAPRVRWLDPYAGVAGRTRLPRVSYYRHLAVAVVRNKSKSHETAGYTKDARARRGDVD
;
A
#
# COMPACT_ATOMS: atom_id res chain seq x y z
N MET A 1 -8.03 1.89 -27.96
CA MET A 1 -8.46 0.98 -26.88
C MET A 1 -9.88 1.38 -26.45
N GLY A 2 -10.86 0.49 -26.37
CA GLY A 2 -12.27 0.85 -26.16
C GLY A 2 -12.69 1.21 -24.73
N PHE A 3 -11.75 1.30 -23.74
CA PHE A 3 -12.07 1.56 -22.33
C PHE A 3 -11.82 3.00 -21.88
N TRP A 4 -11.12 3.79 -22.67
CA TRP A 4 -10.93 5.25 -22.50
C TRP A 4 -10.65 5.90 -23.85
N ASN A 5 -10.77 7.23 -23.89
CA ASN A 5 -10.55 8.03 -25.09
C ASN A 5 -9.09 8.49 -25.22
N ASP A 6 -8.78 9.14 -26.37
CA ASP A 6 -7.43 9.62 -26.67
C ASP A 6 -6.94 10.69 -25.67
N ALA A 7 -7.84 11.54 -25.18
CA ALA A 7 -7.49 12.55 -24.16
C ALA A 7 -7.04 11.89 -22.85
N THR A 8 -7.68 10.80 -22.44
CA THR A 8 -7.24 10.01 -21.29
C THR A 8 -5.90 9.33 -21.56
N GLN A 9 -5.70 8.76 -22.76
CA GLN A 9 -4.42 8.15 -23.11
C GLN A 9 -3.29 9.17 -23.08
N GLN A 10 -3.51 10.36 -23.65
CA GLN A 10 -2.53 11.43 -23.60
C GLN A 10 -2.23 11.88 -22.15
N ALA A 11 -3.27 12.00 -21.33
CA ALA A 11 -3.09 12.35 -19.91
C ALA A 11 -2.28 11.28 -19.13
N ILE A 12 -2.42 9.99 -19.48
CA ILE A 12 -1.58 8.92 -18.91
C ILE A 12 -0.12 9.12 -19.30
N LEU A 13 0.16 9.36 -20.59
CA LEU A 13 1.51 9.63 -21.09
C LEU A 13 2.15 10.84 -20.40
N ASP A 14 1.37 11.89 -20.17
CA ASP A 14 1.82 13.16 -19.59
C ASP A 14 1.93 13.16 -18.06
N THR A 15 1.42 12.10 -17.39
CA THR A 15 1.41 12.03 -15.93
C THR A 15 2.79 11.67 -15.38
N THR A 16 3.20 12.41 -14.35
CA THR A 16 4.37 12.07 -13.52
C THR A 16 3.90 11.49 -12.19
N ILE A 17 4.42 10.33 -11.82
CA ILE A 17 4.06 9.66 -10.57
C ILE A 17 5.27 9.58 -9.64
N ALA A 18 5.14 10.14 -8.43
CA ALA A 18 6.11 9.96 -7.36
C ALA A 18 5.70 8.76 -6.51
N ILE A 19 6.60 7.77 -6.38
CA ILE A 19 6.35 6.51 -5.67
C ILE A 19 7.26 6.44 -4.44
N GLY A 20 6.66 6.54 -3.26
CA GLY A 20 7.32 6.28 -1.99
C GLY A 20 7.15 4.82 -1.59
N GLY A 21 8.26 4.08 -1.55
CA GLY A 21 8.28 2.65 -1.24
C GLY A 21 8.27 1.75 -2.49
N ALA A 22 9.40 1.07 -2.74
CA ALA A 22 9.59 0.07 -3.79
C ALA A 22 9.40 -1.37 -3.24
N GLY A 23 8.50 -1.53 -2.29
CA GLY A 23 8.07 -2.82 -1.74
C GLY A 23 7.04 -3.52 -2.64
N GLY A 24 6.33 -4.52 -2.10
CA GLY A 24 5.41 -5.36 -2.87
C GLY A 24 4.37 -4.59 -3.67
N ALA A 25 3.65 -3.64 -3.04
CA ALA A 25 2.61 -2.88 -3.72
C ALA A 25 3.19 -1.79 -4.64
N GLY A 26 4.09 -0.94 -4.13
CA GLY A 26 4.63 0.19 -4.89
C GLY A 26 5.33 -0.25 -6.16
N TYR A 27 6.16 -1.29 -6.06
CA TYR A 27 6.88 -1.85 -7.19
C TYR A 27 5.93 -2.35 -8.30
N MET A 28 4.94 -3.17 -7.93
CA MET A 28 4.00 -3.70 -8.92
C MET A 28 3.14 -2.60 -9.54
N ILE A 29 2.65 -1.65 -8.75
CA ILE A 29 1.85 -0.53 -9.26
C ILE A 29 2.64 0.26 -10.31
N GLY A 30 3.92 0.56 -10.04
CA GLY A 30 4.74 1.31 -10.99
C GLY A 30 4.99 0.54 -12.29
N LEU A 31 5.27 -0.76 -12.23
CA LEU A 31 5.42 -1.58 -13.45
C LEU A 31 4.12 -1.66 -14.26
N GLU A 32 2.97 -1.80 -13.61
CA GLU A 32 1.67 -1.82 -14.29
C GLU A 32 1.34 -0.46 -14.91
N LEU A 33 1.65 0.65 -14.22
CA LEU A 33 1.46 2.01 -14.76
C LEU A 33 2.39 2.28 -15.94
N ALA A 34 3.64 1.82 -15.91
CA ALA A 34 4.54 1.88 -17.06
C ALA A 34 3.98 1.12 -18.27
N ARG A 35 3.38 -0.06 -18.08
CA ARG A 35 2.71 -0.84 -19.14
C ARG A 35 1.45 -0.18 -19.70
N ILE A 36 0.75 0.64 -18.88
CA ILE A 36 -0.41 1.43 -19.32
C ILE A 36 0.03 2.64 -20.15
N GLY A 37 1.29 3.10 -19.97
CA GLY A 37 1.87 4.20 -20.74
C GLY A 37 2.36 5.39 -19.92
N VAL A 38 2.37 5.31 -18.58
CA VAL A 38 3.03 6.34 -17.76
C VAL A 38 4.53 6.33 -18.08
N GLN A 39 5.08 7.53 -18.34
CA GLN A 39 6.47 7.68 -18.79
C GLN A 39 7.39 8.35 -17.77
N ARG A 40 6.84 9.00 -16.74
CA ARG A 40 7.66 9.75 -15.78
C ARG A 40 7.44 9.26 -14.37
N PHE A 41 8.53 8.88 -13.72
CA PHE A 41 8.52 8.34 -12.36
C PHE A 41 9.59 8.99 -11.50
N ASP A 42 9.25 9.26 -10.25
CA ASP A 42 10.18 9.58 -9.17
C ASP A 42 10.02 8.50 -8.11
N ILE A 43 11.06 7.71 -7.83
CA ILE A 43 11.00 6.53 -6.98
C ILE A 43 11.93 6.72 -5.79
N ALA A 44 11.40 6.52 -4.58
CA ALA A 44 12.16 6.63 -3.35
C ALA A 44 12.05 5.36 -2.51
N ASP A 45 13.17 4.71 -2.21
CA ASP A 45 13.27 3.59 -1.29
C ASP A 45 14.72 3.45 -0.78
N PRO A 46 14.98 3.48 0.54
CA PRO A 46 16.33 3.38 1.07
C PRO A 46 16.82 1.93 1.22
N GLU A 47 15.96 0.96 1.06
CA GLU A 47 16.28 -0.43 1.34
C GLU A 47 16.92 -1.15 0.16
N VAL A 48 17.63 -2.24 0.47
CA VAL A 48 18.12 -3.21 -0.50
C VAL A 48 17.19 -4.43 -0.55
N PHE A 49 17.28 -5.20 -1.65
CA PHE A 49 16.57 -6.47 -1.72
C PHE A 49 17.20 -7.52 -0.82
N GLU A 50 16.34 -8.26 -0.13
CA GLU A 50 16.68 -9.39 0.73
C GLU A 50 15.85 -10.62 0.32
N ASP A 51 16.35 -11.82 0.62
CA ASP A 51 15.66 -13.08 0.30
C ASP A 51 14.23 -13.15 0.85
N VAL A 52 14.00 -12.58 2.05
CA VAL A 52 12.67 -12.53 2.68
C VAL A 52 11.65 -11.70 1.89
N ASN A 53 12.10 -10.88 0.94
CA ASN A 53 11.22 -10.10 0.07
C ASN A 53 10.65 -10.94 -1.09
N SER A 54 11.23 -12.11 -1.40
CA SER A 54 10.88 -12.96 -2.55
C SER A 54 9.41 -13.40 -2.57
N ASN A 55 8.77 -13.46 -1.41
CA ASN A 55 7.37 -13.86 -1.27
C ASN A 55 6.36 -12.81 -1.76
N ARG A 56 6.83 -11.57 -2.09
CA ARG A 56 5.90 -10.47 -2.43
C ARG A 56 6.45 -9.34 -3.32
N VAL A 57 7.75 -9.28 -3.60
CA VAL A 57 8.33 -8.17 -4.37
C VAL A 57 8.87 -8.68 -5.70
N PHE A 58 8.35 -8.15 -6.80
CA PHE A 58 8.68 -8.61 -8.17
C PHE A 58 10.14 -8.41 -8.57
N GLY A 59 10.80 -7.39 -8.01
CA GLY A 59 12.20 -7.08 -8.30
C GLY A 59 13.19 -8.07 -7.71
N VAL A 60 12.76 -8.97 -6.80
CA VAL A 60 13.67 -9.94 -6.16
C VAL A 60 14.01 -11.07 -7.10
N ARG A 61 15.28 -11.21 -7.36
CA ARG A 61 15.94 -12.26 -8.15
C ARG A 61 17.31 -12.49 -7.54
N ASP A 62 17.95 -13.64 -7.76
CA ASP A 62 19.29 -13.94 -7.24
C ASP A 62 20.29 -12.81 -7.56
N GLN A 63 20.17 -12.21 -8.77
CA GLN A 63 21.06 -11.16 -9.24
C GLN A 63 20.76 -9.78 -8.62
N THR A 64 19.60 -9.59 -7.98
CA THR A 64 19.20 -8.30 -7.40
C THR A 64 19.30 -8.26 -5.88
N ILE A 65 19.55 -9.38 -5.21
CA ILE A 65 19.81 -9.42 -3.77
C ILE A 65 20.98 -8.50 -3.42
N GLY A 66 20.78 -7.64 -2.43
CA GLY A 66 21.76 -6.64 -1.99
C GLY A 66 21.77 -5.34 -2.79
N LEU A 67 21.07 -5.26 -3.93
CA LEU A 67 20.93 -4.02 -4.69
C LEU A 67 19.81 -3.13 -4.13
N ASN A 68 19.96 -1.81 -4.28
CA ASN A 68 18.94 -0.86 -3.85
C ASN A 68 17.61 -1.06 -4.62
N LYS A 69 16.49 -1.07 -3.89
CA LYS A 69 15.17 -1.34 -4.46
C LYS A 69 14.74 -0.31 -5.50
N ALA A 70 15.02 0.98 -5.27
CA ALA A 70 14.62 2.04 -6.21
C ALA A 70 15.42 1.98 -7.51
N GLU A 71 16.70 1.60 -7.46
CA GLU A 71 17.53 1.45 -8.65
C GLU A 71 17.09 0.27 -9.53
N VAL A 72 16.86 -0.89 -8.92
CA VAL A 72 16.36 -2.07 -9.67
C VAL A 72 14.96 -1.79 -10.24
N PHE A 73 14.13 -1.07 -9.50
CA PHE A 73 12.81 -0.68 -9.98
C PHE A 73 12.88 0.25 -11.20
N ARG A 74 13.78 1.24 -11.20
CA ARG A 74 14.07 2.05 -12.37
C ARG A 74 14.44 1.17 -13.57
N ASP A 75 15.35 0.24 -13.38
CA ASP A 75 15.87 -0.60 -14.45
C ASP A 75 14.76 -1.51 -15.03
N ASP A 76 13.89 -2.05 -14.20
CA ASP A 76 12.73 -2.82 -14.64
C ASP A 76 11.67 -1.95 -15.37
N ILE A 77 11.47 -0.68 -14.97
CA ILE A 77 10.64 0.27 -15.74
C ILE A 77 11.25 0.56 -17.10
N LEU A 78 12.56 0.81 -17.16
CA LEU A 78 13.26 1.07 -18.41
C LEU A 78 13.28 -0.16 -19.34
N ALA A 79 13.26 -1.37 -18.78
CA ALA A 79 13.10 -2.60 -19.57
C ALA A 79 11.70 -2.73 -20.20
N ILE A 80 10.67 -2.08 -19.61
CA ILE A 80 9.31 -2.00 -20.18
C ILE A 80 9.22 -0.86 -21.20
N ASN A 81 9.72 0.30 -20.85
CA ASN A 81 9.73 1.50 -21.69
C ASN A 81 11.10 2.19 -21.61
N PRO A 82 11.99 1.97 -22.61
CA PRO A 82 13.32 2.57 -22.61
C PRO A 82 13.33 4.11 -22.68
N GLU A 83 12.21 4.73 -23.08
CA GLU A 83 12.07 6.19 -23.18
C GLU A 83 11.51 6.80 -21.88
N ALA A 84 11.24 6.00 -20.84
CA ALA A 84 10.74 6.52 -19.58
C ALA A 84 11.81 7.34 -18.86
N GLU A 85 11.36 8.43 -18.24
CA GLU A 85 12.18 9.27 -17.38
C GLU A 85 12.02 8.85 -15.93
N VAL A 86 13.02 8.23 -15.35
CA VAL A 86 12.97 7.74 -13.96
C VAL A 86 14.05 8.41 -13.12
N ARG A 87 13.64 9.16 -12.08
CA ARG A 87 14.54 9.63 -11.03
C ARG A 87 14.45 8.71 -9.81
N VAL A 88 15.58 8.44 -9.18
CA VAL A 88 15.65 7.59 -7.99
C VAL A 88 16.22 8.35 -6.79
N TYR A 89 15.69 8.05 -5.63
CA TYR A 89 16.08 8.61 -4.33
C TYR A 89 16.43 7.42 -3.41
N THR A 90 17.70 7.04 -3.46
CA THR A 90 18.22 5.85 -2.75
C THR A 90 18.27 6.01 -1.23
N ASP A 91 18.21 7.24 -0.73
CA ASP A 91 18.10 7.53 0.70
C ASP A 91 16.64 7.52 1.21
N GLY A 92 15.68 7.17 0.32
CA GLY A 92 14.26 7.27 0.61
C GLY A 92 13.76 8.71 0.61
N ILE A 93 12.56 8.93 1.19
CA ILE A 93 11.99 10.26 1.35
C ILE A 93 12.44 10.83 2.69
N THR A 94 13.14 11.95 2.64
CA THR A 94 13.66 12.67 3.80
C THR A 94 13.10 14.08 3.89
N ARG A 95 13.30 14.77 5.02
CA ARG A 95 12.90 16.18 5.17
C ARG A 95 13.59 17.09 4.15
N ASP A 96 14.81 16.74 3.78
CA ASP A 96 15.63 17.56 2.89
C ASP A 96 15.25 17.36 1.42
N ASN A 97 14.79 16.16 1.04
CA ASN A 97 14.49 15.84 -0.36
C ASN A 97 13.00 15.75 -0.72
N VAL A 98 12.06 15.73 0.25
CA VAL A 98 10.62 15.56 -0.01
C VAL A 98 10.06 16.60 -0.99
N ALA A 99 10.57 17.83 -0.92
CA ALA A 99 10.17 18.90 -1.82
C ALA A 99 10.66 18.66 -3.26
N GLU A 100 11.88 18.18 -3.43
CA GLU A 100 12.43 17.82 -4.74
C GLU A 100 11.77 16.55 -5.30
N PHE A 101 11.60 15.53 -4.48
CA PHE A 101 10.91 14.28 -4.81
C PHE A 101 9.52 14.52 -5.44
N MET A 102 8.78 15.52 -4.95
CA MET A 102 7.46 15.87 -5.48
C MET A 102 7.48 17.02 -6.49
N SER A 103 8.66 17.50 -6.93
CA SER A 103 8.77 18.76 -7.70
C SER A 103 8.01 18.73 -9.02
N ARG A 104 7.88 17.58 -9.65
CA ARG A 104 7.17 17.39 -10.94
C ARG A 104 5.98 16.43 -10.84
N ALA A 105 5.63 15.95 -9.66
CA ALA A 105 4.61 14.93 -9.48
C ALA A 105 3.19 15.46 -9.72
N ASP A 106 2.40 14.71 -10.44
CA ASP A 106 0.96 14.87 -10.62
C ASP A 106 0.14 14.03 -9.65
N LEU A 107 0.76 12.95 -9.16
CA LEU A 107 0.20 11.97 -8.23
C LEU A 107 1.33 11.43 -7.37
N VAL A 108 1.10 11.32 -6.08
CA VAL A 108 1.98 10.60 -5.15
C VAL A 108 1.35 9.25 -4.83
N LEU A 109 2.09 8.18 -5.01
CA LEU A 109 1.78 6.86 -4.48
C LEU A 109 2.55 6.69 -3.17
N ASP A 110 1.81 6.63 -2.07
CA ASP A 110 2.35 6.31 -0.76
C ASP A 110 2.16 4.81 -0.47
N ALA A 111 3.24 4.07 -0.64
CA ALA A 111 3.39 2.66 -0.31
C ALA A 111 4.48 2.46 0.76
N THR A 112 4.71 3.48 1.59
CA THR A 112 5.66 3.46 2.70
C THR A 112 5.09 2.69 3.89
N GLU A 113 5.95 2.43 4.88
CA GLU A 113 5.57 1.67 6.07
C GLU A 113 4.64 2.48 7.00
N LEU A 114 3.51 1.88 7.38
CA LEU A 114 2.53 2.48 8.28
C LEU A 114 3.04 2.73 9.72
N ASN A 115 4.07 2.02 10.11
CA ASN A 115 4.73 2.20 11.42
C ASN A 115 5.64 3.44 11.47
N MET A 116 5.72 4.20 10.37
CA MET A 116 6.43 5.48 10.26
C MET A 116 5.42 6.63 10.07
N PRO A 117 4.66 7.01 11.10
CA PRO A 117 3.57 7.99 10.97
C PRO A 117 4.06 9.40 10.61
N ASP A 118 5.26 9.76 10.98
CA ASP A 118 5.92 11.00 10.61
C ASP A 118 6.23 11.06 9.11
N LEU A 119 6.67 9.96 8.51
CA LEU A 119 6.93 9.86 7.07
C LEU A 119 5.64 10.04 6.27
N GLY A 120 4.59 9.27 6.58
CA GLY A 120 3.29 9.43 5.91
C GLY A 120 2.69 10.83 6.10
N THR A 121 2.86 11.42 7.30
CA THR A 121 2.44 12.82 7.55
C THR A 121 3.24 13.81 6.72
N MET A 122 4.56 13.66 6.64
CA MET A 122 5.45 14.52 5.85
C MET A 122 5.05 14.49 4.37
N VAL A 123 4.89 13.28 3.81
CA VAL A 123 4.45 13.07 2.42
C VAL A 123 3.11 13.75 2.16
N CYS A 124 2.12 13.50 3.01
CA CYS A 124 0.78 14.07 2.84
C CYS A 124 0.72 15.58 3.04
N ARG A 125 1.53 16.15 3.94
CA ARG A 125 1.63 17.62 4.14
C ARG A 125 2.25 18.31 2.93
N GLU A 126 3.37 17.77 2.42
CA GLU A 126 4.03 18.35 1.24
C GLU A 126 3.16 18.23 0.00
N ALA A 127 2.54 17.08 -0.24
CA ALA A 127 1.60 16.89 -1.35
C ALA A 127 0.41 17.86 -1.26
N ARG A 128 -0.17 18.05 -0.07
CA ARG A 128 -1.26 19.01 0.15
C ARG A 128 -0.82 20.45 -0.13
N ARG A 129 0.38 20.83 0.30
CA ARG A 129 0.95 22.16 0.03
C ARG A 129 1.08 22.43 -1.47
N ARG A 130 1.37 21.40 -2.26
CA ARG A 130 1.53 21.46 -3.72
C ARG A 130 0.23 21.24 -4.49
N GLY A 131 -0.85 20.87 -3.83
CA GLY A 131 -2.11 20.55 -4.50
C GLY A 131 -2.11 19.18 -5.19
N ILE A 132 -1.25 18.26 -4.78
CA ILE A 132 -1.08 16.93 -5.38
C ILE A 132 -1.87 15.90 -4.57
N PRO A 133 -2.69 15.02 -5.21
CA PRO A 133 -3.36 13.93 -4.52
C PRO A 133 -2.36 12.84 -4.09
N VAL A 134 -2.60 12.24 -2.93
CA VAL A 134 -1.84 11.09 -2.44
C VAL A 134 -2.71 9.84 -2.48
N LEU A 135 -2.26 8.83 -3.19
CA LEU A 135 -2.85 7.50 -3.24
C LEU A 135 -2.13 6.62 -2.22
N ASN A 136 -2.83 6.28 -1.15
CA ASN A 136 -2.30 5.39 -0.11
C ASN A 136 -2.84 3.98 -0.33
N VAL A 137 -1.93 3.00 -0.36
CA VAL A 137 -2.23 1.59 -0.65
C VAL A 137 -1.60 0.70 0.40
N GLU A 138 -2.38 -0.21 0.93
CA GLU A 138 -1.95 -1.13 1.98
C GLU A 138 -2.53 -2.52 1.75
N TYR A 139 -1.86 -3.53 2.27
CA TYR A 139 -2.34 -4.91 2.22
C TYR A 139 -2.03 -5.67 3.50
N VAL A 140 -2.93 -6.60 3.82
CA VAL A 140 -2.80 -7.48 4.97
C VAL A 140 -3.31 -8.87 4.60
N GLY A 141 -2.48 -9.88 4.80
CA GLY A 141 -2.77 -11.25 4.34
C GLY A 141 -2.91 -11.29 2.82
N HIS A 142 -4.06 -11.76 2.33
CA HIS A 142 -4.37 -11.84 0.90
C HIS A 142 -5.20 -10.66 0.39
N GLY A 143 -5.68 -9.79 1.30
CA GLY A 143 -6.47 -8.62 0.96
C GLY A 143 -5.69 -7.34 0.91
N ALA A 144 -6.26 -6.34 0.25
CA ALA A 144 -5.69 -5.00 0.16
C ALA A 144 -6.76 -3.91 0.28
N GLN A 145 -6.29 -2.71 0.51
CA GLN A 145 -7.13 -1.52 0.61
C GLN A 145 -6.46 -0.30 -0.02
N VAL A 146 -7.28 0.66 -0.42
CA VAL A 146 -6.82 1.89 -1.05
C VAL A 146 -7.69 3.07 -0.64
N THR A 147 -7.07 4.22 -0.46
CA THR A 147 -7.74 5.52 -0.30
C THR A 147 -6.94 6.64 -0.95
N VAL A 148 -7.60 7.74 -1.25
CA VAL A 148 -6.98 8.93 -1.82
C VAL A 148 -7.14 10.11 -0.87
N PHE A 149 -6.04 10.74 -0.49
CA PHE A 149 -6.03 12.05 0.17
C PHE A 149 -5.99 13.14 -0.90
N ASP A 150 -7.12 13.78 -1.12
CA ASP A 150 -7.27 14.86 -2.08
C ASP A 150 -6.97 16.20 -1.38
N PRO A 151 -6.01 17.00 -1.88
CA PRO A 151 -5.59 18.26 -1.24
C PRO A 151 -6.72 19.30 -1.12
N THR A 152 -7.75 19.19 -1.97
CA THR A 152 -8.91 20.10 -1.93
C THR A 152 -9.94 19.71 -0.87
N ARG A 153 -9.77 18.56 -0.20
CA ARG A 153 -10.71 18.05 0.78
C ARG A 153 -10.22 18.31 2.20
N ARG A 154 -11.18 18.54 3.12
CA ARG A 154 -10.89 18.82 4.54
C ARG A 154 -10.40 17.60 5.34
N PHE A 155 -10.51 16.39 4.79
CA PHE A 155 -10.16 15.18 5.52
C PHE A 155 -8.71 14.80 5.19
N THR A 156 -7.84 15.01 6.16
CA THR A 156 -6.38 14.84 6.04
C THR A 156 -5.93 13.45 6.49
N PHE A 157 -4.69 13.10 6.18
CA PHE A 157 -4.03 11.90 6.69
C PHE A 157 -4.00 11.91 8.22
N GLU A 158 -3.59 13.02 8.81
CA GLU A 158 -3.50 13.18 10.25
C GLU A 158 -4.86 12.92 10.94
N ARG A 159 -5.95 13.48 10.42
CA ARG A 159 -7.31 13.21 10.93
C ARG A 159 -7.69 11.74 10.84
N MET A 160 -7.35 11.09 9.74
CA MET A 160 -7.63 9.66 9.55
C MET A 160 -6.86 8.83 10.56
N MET A 161 -5.59 9.13 10.77
CA MET A 161 -4.70 8.41 11.67
C MET A 161 -4.89 8.82 13.16
N GLY A 162 -5.61 9.90 13.43
CA GLY A 162 -5.85 10.43 14.78
C GLY A 162 -4.66 11.20 15.34
N LEU A 163 -3.88 11.78 14.46
CA LEU A 163 -2.74 12.64 14.75
C LEU A 163 -3.19 14.11 14.82
N ASP A 164 -2.43 14.94 15.53
CA ASP A 164 -2.62 16.39 15.51
C ASP A 164 -2.08 16.97 14.18
N GLU A 165 -2.94 17.69 13.46
CA GLU A 165 -2.60 18.33 12.18
C GLU A 165 -1.48 19.38 12.30
N ASN A 166 -1.26 19.93 13.49
CA ASN A 166 -0.27 20.96 13.76
C ASN A 166 0.98 20.44 14.50
N ALA A 167 0.98 19.18 14.91
CA ALA A 167 2.13 18.62 15.63
C ALA A 167 3.39 18.60 14.75
N PRO A 168 4.58 18.89 15.30
CA PRO A 168 5.84 18.70 14.60
C PRO A 168 6.08 17.21 14.31
N LEU A 169 6.80 16.93 13.23
CA LEU A 169 7.06 15.53 12.79
C LEU A 169 7.75 14.70 13.89
N ASP A 170 8.65 15.28 14.65
CA ASP A 170 9.34 14.57 15.74
C ASP A 170 8.38 14.10 16.84
N ALA A 171 7.35 14.89 17.13
CA ALA A 171 6.31 14.49 18.08
C ALA A 171 5.38 13.42 17.50
N ILE A 172 5.21 13.38 16.17
CA ILE A 172 4.42 12.35 15.47
C ILE A 172 5.20 11.04 15.40
N ALA A 173 6.52 11.07 15.16
CA ALA A 173 7.38 9.90 15.03
C ALA A 173 7.31 8.95 16.24
N THR A 174 7.01 9.48 17.42
CA THR A 174 6.89 8.70 18.66
C THR A 174 5.49 8.13 18.92
N GLN A 175 4.51 8.42 18.03
CA GLN A 175 3.12 7.99 18.21
C GLN A 175 2.86 6.64 17.56
N THR A 176 2.05 5.81 18.21
CA THR A 176 1.54 4.55 17.64
C THR A 176 0.15 4.77 17.07
N ILE A 177 0.00 4.48 15.78
CA ILE A 177 -1.31 4.54 15.12
C ILE A 177 -2.10 3.28 15.45
N SER A 178 -3.31 3.47 16.00
CA SER A 178 -4.21 2.33 16.21
C SER A 178 -4.65 1.70 14.89
N SER A 179 -4.56 0.38 14.79
CA SER A 179 -4.99 -0.37 13.59
C SER A 179 -6.45 -0.10 13.18
N SER A 180 -7.32 0.32 14.13
CA SER A 180 -8.69 0.76 13.83
C SER A 180 -8.77 2.03 12.98
N ARG A 181 -7.68 2.79 12.89
CA ARG A 181 -7.58 4.01 12.11
C ARG A 181 -7.27 3.76 10.64
N PHE A 182 -6.53 2.71 10.34
CA PHE A 182 -6.09 2.42 8.98
C PHE A 182 -6.64 1.12 8.39
N LEU A 183 -6.93 0.08 9.18
CA LEU A 183 -7.49 -1.17 8.65
C LEU A 183 -8.99 -1.06 8.40
N SER A 184 -9.38 -1.09 7.15
CA SER A 184 -10.77 -1.13 6.70
C SER A 184 -11.35 -2.56 6.67
N TYR A 185 -10.48 -3.55 6.49
CA TYR A 185 -10.79 -4.97 6.40
C TYR A 185 -9.82 -5.78 7.24
N ILE A 186 -10.33 -6.77 7.96
CA ILE A 186 -9.54 -7.73 8.75
C ILE A 186 -9.80 -9.12 8.18
N PRO A 187 -8.76 -9.82 7.68
CA PRO A 187 -8.91 -11.18 7.18
C PRO A 187 -9.42 -12.13 8.26
N LYS A 188 -10.53 -12.83 7.98
CA LYS A 188 -11.14 -13.77 8.94
C LYS A 188 -10.40 -15.11 9.04
N TYR A 189 -9.48 -15.37 8.12
CA TYR A 189 -8.62 -16.56 8.09
C TYR A 189 -7.29 -16.34 8.83
N GLY A 190 -6.95 -15.12 9.23
CA GLY A 190 -5.77 -14.84 10.04
C GLY A 190 -5.90 -15.44 11.46
N ASP A 191 -4.81 -15.96 11.97
CA ASP A 191 -4.79 -16.46 13.36
C ASP A 191 -4.84 -15.30 14.36
N LEU A 192 -5.34 -15.60 15.58
CA LEU A 192 -5.53 -14.59 16.60
C LEU A 192 -4.22 -13.94 17.07
N ARG A 193 -3.10 -14.69 17.11
CA ARG A 193 -1.81 -14.17 17.58
C ARG A 193 -1.32 -13.11 16.62
N THR A 194 -1.40 -13.38 15.31
CA THR A 194 -1.06 -12.41 14.26
C THR A 194 -1.92 -11.15 14.35
N LEU A 195 -3.24 -11.30 14.54
CA LEU A 195 -4.15 -10.15 14.68
C LEU A 195 -3.86 -9.32 15.93
N MET A 196 -3.49 -9.94 17.04
CA MET A 196 -3.08 -9.25 18.26
C MET A 196 -1.74 -8.54 18.08
N ALA A 197 -0.76 -9.18 17.45
CA ALA A 197 0.54 -8.58 17.15
C ALA A 197 0.41 -7.34 16.27
N ILE A 198 -0.42 -7.39 15.22
CA ILE A 198 -0.73 -6.21 14.37
C ILE A 198 -1.30 -5.07 15.22
N ARG A 199 -2.19 -5.38 16.16
CA ARG A 199 -2.75 -4.37 17.08
C ARG A 199 -1.67 -3.72 17.95
N GLU A 200 -0.65 -4.46 18.31
CA GLU A 200 0.49 -4.03 19.13
C GLU A 200 1.61 -3.36 18.30
N GLY A 201 1.39 -3.17 16.99
CA GLY A 201 2.31 -2.48 16.10
C GLY A 201 3.26 -3.38 15.32
N ALA A 202 3.06 -4.70 15.34
CA ALA A 202 3.84 -5.59 14.49
C ALA A 202 3.58 -5.31 13.00
N PRO A 203 4.57 -5.56 12.11
CA PRO A 203 4.40 -5.44 10.66
C PRO A 203 3.22 -6.26 10.16
N LEU A 204 2.53 -5.74 9.14
CA LEU A 204 1.43 -6.46 8.51
C LEU A 204 1.95 -7.70 7.79
N PRO A 205 1.41 -8.91 8.07
CA PRO A 205 1.79 -10.09 7.33
C PRO A 205 1.40 -9.92 5.86
N SER A 206 2.35 -10.21 4.99
CA SER A 206 2.25 -9.90 3.57
C SER A 206 2.69 -11.10 2.72
N ASN A 207 2.08 -11.21 1.55
CA ASN A 207 2.44 -12.18 0.51
C ASN A 207 2.06 -11.64 -0.87
N MET A 208 2.42 -12.38 -1.92
CA MET A 208 2.18 -11.98 -3.30
C MET A 208 0.70 -11.76 -3.65
N ILE A 209 -0.24 -12.51 -3.06
CA ILE A 209 -1.68 -12.31 -3.33
C ILE A 209 -2.12 -10.94 -2.82
N GLY A 210 -1.72 -10.57 -1.59
CA GLY A 210 -2.00 -9.26 -1.02
C GLY A 210 -1.35 -8.13 -1.80
N ALA A 211 -0.07 -8.26 -2.15
CA ALA A 211 0.67 -7.27 -2.94
C ALA A 211 0.05 -7.08 -4.33
N GLY A 212 -0.30 -8.16 -5.03
CA GLY A 212 -0.98 -8.12 -6.33
C GLY A 212 -2.38 -7.49 -6.24
N THR A 213 -3.13 -7.80 -5.17
CA THR A 213 -4.44 -7.16 -4.93
C THR A 213 -4.29 -5.66 -4.69
N ALA A 214 -3.26 -5.24 -3.95
CA ALA A 214 -2.92 -3.84 -3.72
C ALA A 214 -2.57 -3.14 -5.05
N ALA A 215 -1.80 -3.79 -5.90
CA ALA A 215 -1.42 -3.25 -7.20
C ALA A 215 -2.65 -2.98 -8.07
N GLN A 216 -3.55 -3.95 -8.21
CA GLN A 216 -4.78 -3.78 -9.01
C GLN A 216 -5.68 -2.66 -8.47
N LEU A 217 -5.84 -2.54 -7.14
CA LEU A 217 -6.59 -1.44 -6.53
C LEU A 217 -5.89 -0.09 -6.77
N GLY A 218 -4.57 -0.04 -6.58
CA GLY A 218 -3.76 1.16 -6.75
C GLY A 218 -3.80 1.69 -8.17
N VAL A 219 -3.52 0.84 -9.16
CA VAL A 219 -3.57 1.21 -10.58
C VAL A 219 -4.96 1.69 -10.99
N ALA A 220 -6.01 0.99 -10.54
CA ALA A 220 -7.38 1.41 -10.85
C ALA A 220 -7.72 2.80 -10.27
N GLU A 221 -7.28 3.13 -9.06
CA GLU A 221 -7.50 4.45 -8.46
C GLU A 221 -6.61 5.53 -9.12
N ALA A 222 -5.36 5.21 -9.47
CA ALA A 222 -4.47 6.12 -10.21
C ALA A 222 -5.08 6.50 -11.57
N VAL A 223 -5.55 5.52 -12.35
CA VAL A 223 -6.21 5.78 -13.63
C VAL A 223 -7.48 6.63 -13.45
N LYS A 224 -8.28 6.40 -12.40
CA LYS A 224 -9.45 7.26 -12.11
C LYS A 224 -9.06 8.70 -11.80
N LEU A 225 -7.96 8.91 -11.07
CA LEU A 225 -7.45 10.26 -10.79
C LEU A 225 -7.03 10.96 -12.08
N ILE A 226 -6.31 10.27 -12.97
CA ILE A 226 -5.88 10.81 -14.27
C ILE A 226 -7.11 11.14 -15.13
N ARG A 227 -8.06 10.22 -15.26
CA ARG A 227 -9.32 10.46 -16.02
C ARG A 227 -10.12 11.63 -15.48
N ARG A 228 -10.14 11.82 -14.17
CA ARG A 228 -10.80 12.96 -13.55
C ARG A 228 -10.16 14.30 -13.94
N ARG A 229 -8.84 14.36 -14.12
CA ARG A 229 -8.10 15.56 -14.57
C ARG A 229 -8.53 16.00 -15.95
N VAL A 230 -8.89 15.08 -16.84
CA VAL A 230 -9.40 15.37 -18.19
C VAL A 230 -10.91 15.50 -18.26
N GLY A 231 -11.58 15.66 -17.11
CA GLY A 231 -13.00 15.97 -17.04
C GLY A 231 -13.96 14.77 -17.15
N GLU A 232 -13.45 13.54 -17.09
CA GLU A 232 -14.32 12.33 -17.08
C GLU A 232 -15.05 12.18 -15.73
N LYS A 233 -16.31 12.64 -15.70
CA LYS A 233 -17.14 12.67 -14.47
C LYS A 233 -17.45 11.28 -13.88
N HIS A 234 -17.44 10.23 -14.70
CA HIS A 234 -17.70 8.86 -14.24
C HIS A 234 -16.53 8.21 -13.51
N ALA A 235 -15.31 8.76 -13.67
CA ALA A 235 -14.15 8.33 -12.91
C ALA A 235 -14.23 8.86 -11.47
N SER A 236 -14.70 8.02 -10.54
CA SER A 236 -14.88 8.40 -9.13
C SER A 236 -13.83 7.69 -8.25
N PRO A 237 -12.71 8.36 -7.93
CA PRO A 237 -11.73 7.84 -6.97
C PRO A 237 -12.32 7.66 -5.57
N THR A 238 -11.69 6.80 -4.79
CA THR A 238 -12.08 6.54 -3.41
C THR A 238 -11.39 7.53 -2.47
N PHE A 239 -12.02 8.66 -2.22
CA PHE A 239 -11.48 9.71 -1.35
C PHE A 239 -11.66 9.42 0.13
N ALA A 240 -10.62 9.72 0.92
CA ALA A 240 -10.67 9.69 2.38
C ALA A 240 -11.86 10.53 2.92
N PRO A 241 -12.53 10.11 3.97
CA PRO A 241 -12.25 8.97 4.85
C PRO A 241 -12.80 7.63 4.37
N ARG A 242 -13.23 7.52 3.12
CA ARG A 242 -13.64 6.23 2.55
C ARG A 242 -12.43 5.47 2.08
N VAL A 243 -12.44 4.16 2.33
CA VAL A 243 -11.43 3.20 1.90
C VAL A 243 -12.12 2.11 1.11
N ARG A 244 -11.59 1.78 -0.04
CA ARG A 244 -12.00 0.61 -0.82
C ARG A 244 -11.09 -0.55 -0.47
N TRP A 245 -11.66 -1.74 -0.32
CA TRP A 245 -10.90 -2.94 -0.01
C TRP A 245 -11.41 -4.13 -0.82
N LEU A 246 -10.52 -5.08 -1.04
CA LEU A 246 -10.75 -6.32 -1.76
C LEU A 246 -9.94 -7.43 -1.10
N ASP A 247 -10.52 -8.60 -0.93
CA ASP A 247 -9.83 -9.83 -0.59
C ASP A 247 -10.27 -10.92 -1.58
N PRO A 248 -9.43 -11.22 -2.59
CA PRO A 248 -9.77 -12.20 -3.62
C PRO A 248 -9.79 -13.62 -3.09
N TYR A 249 -8.98 -13.93 -2.05
CA TYR A 249 -8.96 -15.26 -1.43
C TYR A 249 -10.27 -15.55 -0.69
N ALA A 250 -10.80 -14.56 0.02
CA ALA A 250 -12.09 -14.69 0.70
C ALA A 250 -13.29 -14.42 -0.22
N GLY A 251 -13.08 -13.96 -1.47
CA GLY A 251 -14.14 -13.62 -2.42
C GLY A 251 -14.99 -12.44 -1.99
N VAL A 252 -14.41 -11.47 -1.26
CA VAL A 252 -15.14 -10.33 -0.70
C VAL A 252 -14.51 -9.00 -1.07
N ALA A 253 -15.38 -7.99 -1.24
CA ALA A 253 -14.96 -6.62 -1.51
C ALA A 253 -15.91 -5.64 -0.82
N GLY A 254 -15.47 -4.40 -0.64
CA GLY A 254 -16.35 -3.37 -0.08
C GLY A 254 -15.72 -1.99 0.01
N ARG A 255 -16.50 -1.08 0.61
CA ARG A 255 -16.08 0.26 0.99
C ARG A 255 -16.39 0.48 2.46
N THR A 256 -15.46 1.07 3.16
CA THR A 256 -15.60 1.38 4.60
C THR A 256 -15.23 2.85 4.80
N ARG A 257 -15.86 3.49 5.78
CA ARG A 257 -15.44 4.81 6.25
C ARG A 257 -14.57 4.61 7.49
N LEU A 258 -13.36 5.16 7.48
CA LEU A 258 -12.44 5.15 8.63
C LEU A 258 -12.49 6.50 9.39
N PRO A 259 -12.18 6.53 10.68
CA PRO A 259 -11.93 5.37 11.55
C PRO A 259 -13.21 4.53 11.75
N ARG A 260 -13.04 3.25 11.93
CA ARG A 260 -14.16 2.30 11.99
C ARG A 260 -14.63 2.08 13.42
N VAL A 261 -15.79 2.58 13.77
CA VAL A 261 -16.41 2.38 15.11
C VAL A 261 -16.68 0.88 15.39
N SER A 262 -16.98 0.10 14.34
CA SER A 262 -17.24 -1.35 14.45
C SER A 262 -15.99 -2.23 14.45
N TYR A 263 -14.79 -1.68 14.44
CA TYR A 263 -13.53 -2.41 14.39
C TYR A 263 -13.42 -3.45 15.51
N TYR A 264 -13.68 -3.05 16.75
CA TYR A 264 -13.62 -3.95 17.91
C TYR A 264 -14.64 -5.08 17.86
N ARG A 265 -15.80 -4.87 17.23
CA ARG A 265 -16.81 -5.91 17.03
C ARG A 265 -16.32 -6.99 16.07
N HIS A 266 -15.59 -6.63 15.01
CA HIS A 266 -15.01 -7.57 14.05
C HIS A 266 -13.82 -8.32 14.66
N LEU A 267 -13.00 -7.65 15.45
CA LEU A 267 -11.93 -8.27 16.21
C LEU A 267 -12.51 -9.31 17.21
N ALA A 268 -13.57 -8.97 17.92
CA ALA A 268 -14.26 -9.88 18.83
C ALA A 268 -14.82 -11.13 18.10
N VAL A 269 -15.40 -10.97 16.91
CA VAL A 269 -15.89 -12.09 16.08
C VAL A 269 -14.73 -12.96 15.59
N ALA A 270 -13.58 -12.37 15.20
CA ALA A 270 -12.38 -13.11 14.83
C ALA A 270 -11.82 -13.92 16.02
N VAL A 271 -11.81 -13.31 17.22
CA VAL A 271 -11.41 -13.97 18.48
C VAL A 271 -12.29 -15.19 18.80
N VAL A 272 -13.62 -15.04 18.70
CA VAL A 272 -14.57 -16.13 19.00
C VAL A 272 -14.42 -17.27 17.99
N ARG A 273 -14.27 -16.97 16.70
CA ARG A 273 -14.09 -18.00 15.65
C ARG A 273 -12.76 -18.75 15.75
N ASN A 274 -11.68 -18.08 16.17
CA ASN A 274 -10.39 -18.74 16.37
C ASN A 274 -10.36 -19.64 17.61
N LYS A 275 -11.14 -19.33 18.65
CA LYS A 275 -11.29 -20.26 19.78
C LYS A 275 -11.95 -21.57 19.38
N SER A 276 -12.88 -21.57 18.42
CA SER A 276 -13.47 -22.83 17.91
C SER A 276 -12.50 -23.66 17.05
N LYS A 277 -11.61 -23.00 16.29
CA LYS A 277 -10.60 -23.68 15.46
C LYS A 277 -9.41 -24.24 16.27
N SER A 278 -9.05 -23.62 17.40
CA SER A 278 -7.98 -24.16 18.27
C SER A 278 -8.32 -25.49 18.91
N HIS A 279 -9.60 -25.83 19.02
CA HIS A 279 -10.04 -27.17 19.44
C HIS A 279 -9.93 -28.22 18.32
N GLU A 280 -10.09 -27.84 17.04
CA GLU A 280 -9.93 -28.77 15.91
C GLU A 280 -8.45 -29.05 15.58
N THR A 281 -7.57 -28.06 15.67
CA THR A 281 -6.12 -28.25 15.43
C THR A 281 -5.41 -29.02 16.57
N ALA A 282 -5.91 -28.98 17.80
CA ALA A 282 -5.39 -29.79 18.90
C ALA A 282 -5.65 -31.29 18.69
N GLY A 283 -6.71 -31.64 17.95
CA GLY A 283 -6.96 -33.03 17.50
C GLY A 283 -5.96 -33.52 16.44
N TYR A 284 -5.65 -32.64 15.47
CA TYR A 284 -4.78 -32.97 14.32
C TYR A 284 -3.30 -33.18 14.72
N THR A 285 -2.81 -32.43 15.73
CA THR A 285 -1.43 -32.58 16.23
C THR A 285 -1.23 -33.83 17.12
N LYS A 286 -2.28 -34.33 17.76
CA LYS A 286 -2.21 -35.60 18.50
C LYS A 286 -2.11 -36.81 17.56
N ASP A 287 -2.89 -36.80 16.46
CA ASP A 287 -2.84 -37.89 15.47
C ASP A 287 -1.54 -37.88 14.63
N ALA A 288 -0.95 -36.72 14.36
CA ALA A 288 0.31 -36.62 13.62
C ALA A 288 1.52 -37.10 14.46
N ARG A 289 1.48 -37.00 15.79
CA ARG A 289 2.51 -37.56 16.70
C ARG A 289 2.37 -39.05 16.87
N ALA A 290 1.14 -39.58 16.87
CA ALA A 290 0.90 -41.01 16.97
C ALA A 290 1.37 -41.82 15.75
N ARG A 291 1.42 -41.16 14.55
CA ARG A 291 1.89 -41.79 13.30
C ARG A 291 3.39 -41.73 13.07
N ARG A 292 4.16 -41.02 13.91
CA ARG A 292 5.65 -40.95 13.84
C ARG A 292 6.36 -41.81 14.89
N GLY A 293 5.63 -42.59 15.65
CA GLY A 293 6.14 -43.40 16.76
C GLY A 293 6.45 -44.84 16.46
N ASP A 294 6.28 -45.34 15.22
CA ASP A 294 6.58 -46.73 14.88
C ASP A 294 7.37 -46.76 13.57
N VAL A 295 8.67 -46.56 13.62
CA VAL A 295 9.66 -47.20 12.74
C VAL A 295 10.97 -47.30 13.55
N ASP A 296 11.22 -48.48 14.10
CA ASP A 296 12.54 -48.96 14.48
C ASP A 296 13.42 -49.23 13.25
#